data_3c2c8a7b28fd0a21d08b804bd41c55a5
#
_entry.id   3c2c8a7b28fd0a21d08b804bd41c55a5
#
_cell.length_a   1.000
_cell.length_b   1.000
_cell.length_c   1.000
_cell.angle_alpha   90.00
_cell.angle_beta   90.00
_cell.angle_gamma   90.00
#
_symmetry.space_group_name_H-M   'P 1'
#
loop_
_entity.id
_entity.type
_entity.pdbx_description
1 polymer ?
#
loop_
_entity_poly.entity_id
_entity_poly.type
_entity_poly.pdbx_seq_one_letter_code
_entity_poly.pdbx_strand_id
1 'polypeptide(L)'
;DRLAFYRTLIRESFAKKQSVFICVPTRYDIETFRIALTKGIEQYVYSFHSEMNKRTLINQYNKSLSEQHPIIIIGTGIFLSIPRQDIGTIILEHESSESYKQYNRPYIDIRTFVEVLSSIEKIKLILGDTILRPETLYRNEQGELEEVSSPLFRLPQAEREIIIDMREETDEKGLKKFSVLSSTTRQMIEYAISHNESIFLFSIRKGLAPVTVCHDC
;
A
#
# COMPACT_ATOMS: atom_id res chain seq x y z
N ASP A 1 6.65 8.51 12.86
CA ASP A 1 5.25 8.14 12.54
C ASP A 1 4.83 8.84 11.23
N ARG A 2 4.66 8.04 10.15
CA ARG A 2 4.30 8.51 8.80
C ARG A 2 3.00 9.34 8.79
N LEU A 3 2.00 8.94 9.56
CA LEU A 3 0.74 9.69 9.67
C LEU A 3 0.92 11.06 10.32
N ALA A 4 1.81 11.18 11.30
CA ALA A 4 2.12 12.46 11.92
C ALA A 4 2.79 13.40 10.92
N PHE A 5 3.69 12.88 10.10
CA PHE A 5 4.30 13.64 9.00
C PHE A 5 3.25 14.10 7.99
N TYR A 6 2.32 13.23 7.57
CA TYR A 6 1.26 13.63 6.64
C TYR A 6 0.34 14.71 7.20
N ARG A 7 0.00 14.64 8.49
CA ARG A 7 -0.76 15.74 9.14
C ARG A 7 -0.03 17.06 9.10
N THR A 8 1.28 17.06 9.33
CA THR A 8 2.11 18.27 9.23
C THR A 8 2.11 18.79 7.80
N LEU A 9 2.32 17.93 6.82
CA LEU A 9 2.32 18.28 5.40
C LEU A 9 0.97 18.86 4.93
N ILE A 10 -0.15 18.30 5.38
CA ILE A 10 -1.48 18.82 5.10
C ILE A 10 -1.65 20.24 5.66
N ARG A 11 -1.22 20.47 6.91
CA ARG A 11 -1.30 21.81 7.53
C ARG A 11 -0.44 22.82 6.78
N GLU A 12 0.77 22.45 6.38
CA GLU A 12 1.64 23.30 5.58
C GLU A 12 1.05 23.63 4.20
N SER A 13 0.44 22.62 3.54
CA SER A 13 -0.23 22.82 2.25
C SER A 13 -1.43 23.75 2.38
N PHE A 14 -2.26 23.57 3.39
CA PHE A 14 -3.41 24.44 3.66
C PHE A 14 -2.98 25.88 3.97
N ALA A 15 -1.91 26.07 4.74
CA ALA A 15 -1.35 27.40 5.00
C ALA A 15 -0.88 28.10 3.71
N LYS A 16 -0.45 27.33 2.71
CA LYS A 16 -0.09 27.82 1.36
C LYS A 16 -1.30 27.96 0.41
N LYS A 17 -2.50 27.72 0.90
CA LYS A 17 -3.75 27.64 0.10
C LYS A 17 -3.69 26.58 -1.00
N GLN A 18 -3.05 25.45 -0.71
CA GLN A 18 -2.91 24.34 -1.62
C GLN A 18 -3.66 23.12 -1.09
N SER A 19 -4.32 22.41 -1.99
CA SER A 19 -4.98 21.12 -1.72
C SER A 19 -3.98 19.96 -1.77
N VAL A 20 -4.34 18.87 -1.11
CA VAL A 20 -3.53 17.66 -1.05
C VAL A 20 -4.32 16.49 -1.64
N PHE A 21 -3.70 15.73 -2.53
CA PHE A 21 -4.23 14.48 -3.03
C PHE A 21 -3.50 13.30 -2.37
N ILE A 22 -4.23 12.42 -1.71
CA ILE A 22 -3.71 11.17 -1.14
C ILE A 22 -4.20 10.03 -2.03
N CYS A 23 -3.29 9.51 -2.83
CA CYS A 23 -3.54 8.36 -3.68
C CYS A 23 -3.29 7.07 -2.91
N VAL A 24 -4.29 6.22 -2.83
CA VAL A 24 -4.22 4.93 -2.14
C VAL A 24 -4.65 3.80 -3.06
N PRO A 25 -4.13 2.56 -2.87
CA PRO A 25 -4.38 1.48 -3.80
C PRO A 25 -5.78 0.89 -3.71
N THR A 26 -6.41 0.91 -2.52
CA THR A 26 -7.69 0.23 -2.30
C THR A 26 -8.74 1.12 -1.62
N ARG A 27 -10.00 0.73 -1.74
CA ARG A 27 -11.10 1.38 -1.02
C ARG A 27 -10.93 1.29 0.50
N TYR A 28 -10.40 0.19 1.02
CA TYR A 28 -10.18 0.00 2.44
C TYR A 28 -9.20 1.06 2.98
N ASP A 29 -8.15 1.34 2.22
CA ASP A 29 -7.15 2.35 2.60
C ASP A 29 -7.77 3.75 2.66
N ILE A 30 -8.74 4.08 1.78
CA ILE A 30 -9.43 5.38 1.81
C ILE A 30 -10.06 5.63 3.19
N GLU A 31 -10.81 4.66 3.72
CA GLU A 31 -11.44 4.82 5.03
C GLU A 31 -10.41 4.89 6.15
N THR A 32 -9.36 4.08 6.09
CA THR A 32 -8.29 4.08 7.07
C THR A 32 -7.60 5.44 7.14
N PHE A 33 -7.21 5.99 5.99
CA PHE A 33 -6.54 7.30 5.92
C PHE A 33 -7.51 8.45 6.24
N ARG A 34 -8.78 8.35 5.85
CA ARG A 34 -9.80 9.31 6.20
C ARG A 34 -9.92 9.45 7.72
N ILE A 35 -10.08 8.36 8.44
CA ILE A 35 -10.19 8.37 9.91
C ILE A 35 -8.89 8.90 10.53
N ALA A 36 -7.74 8.46 10.04
CA ALA A 36 -6.46 8.80 10.63
C ALA A 36 -6.04 10.25 10.45
N LEU A 37 -6.39 10.89 9.32
CA LEU A 37 -5.82 12.17 8.92
C LEU A 37 -6.78 13.36 9.04
N THR A 38 -8.10 13.15 9.15
CA THR A 38 -9.07 14.21 8.91
C THR A 38 -9.76 14.76 10.17
N LYS A 39 -9.34 14.31 11.35
CA LYS A 39 -9.94 14.77 12.60
C LYS A 39 -9.88 16.29 12.75
N GLY A 40 -11.06 16.92 12.79
CA GLY A 40 -11.24 18.37 12.93
C GLY A 40 -11.28 19.14 11.61
N ILE A 41 -11.15 18.47 10.46
CA ILE A 41 -11.21 19.08 9.12
C ILE A 41 -12.07 18.24 8.16
N GLU A 42 -12.97 17.44 8.68
CA GLU A 42 -13.79 16.47 7.93
C GLU A 42 -14.60 17.13 6.80
N GLN A 43 -15.00 18.38 6.96
CA GLN A 43 -15.75 19.15 5.98
C GLN A 43 -14.97 19.47 4.70
N TYR A 44 -13.65 19.44 4.76
CA TYR A 44 -12.76 19.69 3.63
C TYR A 44 -12.19 18.42 3.02
N VAL A 45 -12.76 17.26 3.35
CA VAL A 45 -12.27 15.96 2.89
C VAL A 45 -13.24 15.32 1.93
N TYR A 46 -12.74 14.95 0.76
CA TYR A 46 -13.48 14.30 -0.31
C TYR A 46 -12.84 12.94 -0.62
N SER A 47 -13.66 11.90 -0.64
CA SER A 47 -13.18 10.54 -0.88
C SER A 47 -13.76 10.00 -2.18
N PHE A 48 -12.89 9.36 -3.02
CA PHE A 48 -13.29 8.86 -4.33
C PHE A 48 -12.81 7.42 -4.57
N HIS A 49 -13.74 6.53 -4.94
CA HIS A 49 -13.45 5.16 -5.38
C HIS A 49 -14.47 4.65 -6.40
N SER A 50 -14.12 3.64 -7.18
CA SER A 50 -14.93 3.13 -8.29
C SER A 50 -16.29 2.52 -7.90
N GLU A 51 -16.44 2.06 -6.66
CA GLU A 51 -17.67 1.45 -6.17
C GLU A 51 -18.68 2.47 -5.62
N MET A 52 -18.41 3.76 -5.74
CA MET A 52 -19.34 4.80 -5.31
C MET A 52 -20.60 4.79 -6.19
N ASN A 53 -21.75 5.03 -5.55
CA ASN A 53 -22.97 5.29 -6.30
C ASN A 53 -22.78 6.52 -7.20
N LYS A 54 -23.18 6.43 -8.46
CA LYS A 54 -23.01 7.48 -9.47
C LYS A 54 -23.51 8.87 -9.00
N ARG A 55 -24.64 8.91 -8.32
CA ARG A 55 -25.21 10.18 -7.80
C ARG A 55 -24.31 10.78 -6.72
N THR A 56 -23.81 9.97 -5.81
CA THR A 56 -22.89 10.40 -4.75
C THR A 56 -21.57 10.86 -5.33
N LEU A 57 -21.02 10.12 -6.29
CA LEU A 57 -19.78 10.46 -6.98
C LEU A 57 -19.88 11.82 -7.66
N ILE A 58 -20.93 12.06 -8.48
CA ILE A 58 -21.14 13.33 -9.17
C ILE A 58 -21.29 14.48 -8.18
N ASN A 59 -22.05 14.27 -7.10
CA ASN A 59 -22.26 15.30 -6.08
C ASN A 59 -20.95 15.66 -5.36
N GLN A 60 -20.17 14.67 -4.94
CA GLN A 60 -18.85 14.91 -4.32
C GLN A 60 -17.87 15.56 -5.29
N TYR A 61 -17.86 15.11 -6.55
CA TYR A 61 -17.03 15.69 -7.60
C TYR A 61 -17.32 17.18 -7.79
N ASN A 62 -18.60 17.54 -7.99
CA ASN A 62 -19.00 18.93 -8.17
C ASN A 62 -18.67 19.79 -6.93
N LYS A 63 -18.92 19.27 -5.73
CA LYS A 63 -18.58 19.95 -4.48
C LYS A 63 -17.08 20.17 -4.35
N SER A 64 -16.27 19.15 -4.65
CA SER A 64 -14.81 19.26 -4.57
C SER A 64 -14.25 20.29 -5.54
N LEU A 65 -14.87 20.50 -6.71
CA LEU A 65 -14.45 21.51 -7.67
C LEU A 65 -14.93 22.94 -7.30
N SER A 66 -16.11 23.06 -6.69
CA SER A 66 -16.66 24.36 -6.30
C SER A 66 -16.13 24.90 -4.97
N GLU A 67 -15.47 24.03 -4.17
CA GLU A 67 -14.93 24.44 -2.87
C GLU A 67 -13.77 25.42 -3.04
N GLN A 68 -13.87 26.59 -2.41
CA GLN A 68 -12.85 27.64 -2.49
C GLN A 68 -11.72 27.44 -1.47
N HIS A 69 -11.99 26.69 -0.41
CA HIS A 69 -10.98 26.32 0.58
C HIS A 69 -10.10 25.20 0.05
N PRO A 70 -8.81 25.13 0.40
CA PRO A 70 -7.98 23.95 0.18
C PRO A 70 -8.64 22.70 0.75
N ILE A 71 -8.55 21.60 0.02
CA ILE A 71 -9.19 20.33 0.38
C ILE A 71 -8.20 19.18 0.42
N ILE A 72 -8.60 18.12 1.09
CA ILE A 72 -7.95 16.81 0.97
C ILE A 72 -8.81 15.95 0.06
N ILE A 73 -8.20 15.41 -0.97
CA ILE A 73 -8.81 14.37 -1.79
C ILE A 73 -8.12 13.05 -1.42
N ILE A 74 -8.90 12.06 -1.01
CA ILE A 74 -8.40 10.70 -0.78
C ILE A 74 -9.05 9.79 -1.82
N GLY A 75 -8.26 9.17 -2.68
CA GLY A 75 -8.84 8.40 -3.77
C GLY A 75 -7.89 7.39 -4.40
N THR A 76 -8.48 6.49 -5.20
CA THR A 76 -7.68 5.58 -6.02
C THR A 76 -7.13 6.30 -7.26
N GLY A 77 -6.12 5.71 -7.89
CA GLY A 77 -5.34 6.35 -8.96
C GLY A 77 -6.14 6.93 -10.14
N ILE A 78 -7.32 6.38 -10.45
CA ILE A 78 -8.16 6.91 -11.52
C ILE A 78 -8.66 8.34 -11.26
N PHE A 79 -8.75 8.75 -10.00
CA PHE A 79 -9.23 10.07 -9.60
C PHE A 79 -8.13 11.15 -9.55
N LEU A 80 -6.89 10.81 -9.86
CA LEU A 80 -5.80 11.78 -10.06
C LEU A 80 -6.11 12.76 -11.20
N SER A 81 -7.04 12.42 -12.09
CA SER A 81 -7.50 13.27 -13.18
C SER A 81 -8.52 14.35 -12.78
N ILE A 82 -8.87 14.48 -11.50
CA ILE A 82 -9.75 15.56 -11.02
C ILE A 82 -9.09 16.92 -11.33
N PRO A 83 -9.74 17.78 -12.16
CA PRO A 83 -9.10 18.98 -12.69
C PRO A 83 -9.12 20.14 -11.67
N ARG A 84 -8.39 19.98 -10.58
CA ARG A 84 -8.28 20.99 -9.54
C ARG A 84 -6.87 21.59 -9.57
N GLN A 85 -6.79 22.89 -9.82
CA GLN A 85 -5.53 23.60 -10.06
C GLN A 85 -4.73 23.92 -8.79
N ASP A 86 -5.34 23.86 -7.63
CA ASP A 86 -4.69 24.17 -6.35
C ASP A 86 -4.04 22.97 -5.67
N ILE A 87 -3.98 21.81 -6.33
CA ILE A 87 -3.26 20.65 -5.80
C ILE A 87 -1.77 20.95 -5.80
N GLY A 88 -1.19 21.12 -4.61
CA GLY A 88 0.24 21.39 -4.44
C GLY A 88 1.05 20.18 -3.98
N THR A 89 0.38 19.14 -3.50
CA THR A 89 1.03 17.91 -3.00
C THR A 89 0.23 16.68 -3.36
N ILE A 90 0.91 15.66 -3.86
CA ILE A 90 0.37 14.31 -4.04
C ILE A 90 1.15 13.37 -3.12
N ILE A 91 0.43 12.59 -2.32
CA ILE A 91 0.98 11.50 -1.51
C ILE A 91 0.55 10.20 -2.17
N LEU A 92 1.49 9.41 -2.64
CA LEU A 92 1.25 8.05 -3.14
C LEU A 92 1.56 7.07 -2.01
N GLU A 93 0.53 6.58 -1.36
CA GLU A 93 0.66 5.71 -0.19
C GLU A 93 0.60 4.23 -0.59
N HIS A 94 1.27 3.36 0.15
CA HIS A 94 1.47 1.96 -0.20
C HIS A 94 2.08 1.78 -1.60
N GLU A 95 3.20 2.49 -1.82
CA GLU A 95 3.90 2.58 -3.10
C GLU A 95 4.26 1.21 -3.68
N SER A 96 4.53 0.22 -2.81
CA SER A 96 4.83 -1.16 -3.20
C SER A 96 3.61 -1.95 -3.70
N SER A 97 2.38 -1.42 -3.56
CA SER A 97 1.17 -2.15 -3.90
C SER A 97 1.07 -2.49 -5.38
N GLU A 98 0.86 -3.78 -5.69
CA GLU A 98 0.59 -4.25 -7.05
C GLU A 98 -0.73 -3.71 -7.63
N SER A 99 -1.65 -3.22 -6.79
CA SER A 99 -2.91 -2.62 -7.24
C SER A 99 -2.72 -1.34 -8.06
N TYR A 100 -1.55 -0.73 -8.03
CA TYR A 100 -1.21 0.41 -8.88
C TYR A 100 -0.89 0.04 -10.32
N LYS A 101 -0.63 -1.23 -10.59
CA LYS A 101 -0.30 -1.73 -11.91
C LYS A 101 -1.52 -2.35 -12.58
N GLN A 102 -1.94 -1.80 -13.70
CA GLN A 102 -3.02 -2.36 -14.49
C GLN A 102 -2.47 -3.42 -15.45
N TYR A 103 -2.99 -4.64 -15.36
CA TYR A 103 -2.62 -5.76 -16.23
C TYR A 103 -3.46 -5.84 -17.51
N ASN A 104 -4.47 -4.97 -17.65
CA ASN A 104 -5.30 -4.83 -18.83
C ASN A 104 -4.90 -3.58 -19.61
N ARG A 105 -5.15 -3.57 -20.91
CA ARG A 105 -4.95 -2.35 -21.72
C ARG A 105 -5.72 -1.18 -21.12
N PRO A 106 -5.08 0.00 -21.00
CA PRO A 106 -3.81 0.44 -21.57
C PRO A 106 -2.53 0.16 -20.75
N TYR A 107 -2.51 -0.79 -19.81
CA TYR A 107 -1.33 -1.18 -19.01
C TYR A 107 -0.69 -0.02 -18.22
N ILE A 108 -1.51 0.82 -17.63
CA ILE A 108 -1.02 1.99 -16.88
C ILE A 108 -0.46 1.52 -15.53
N ASP A 109 0.72 2.02 -15.18
CA ASP A 109 1.21 2.03 -13.81
C ASP A 109 0.94 3.41 -13.21
N ILE A 110 0.12 3.44 -12.17
CA ILE A 110 -0.27 4.69 -11.48
C ILE A 110 0.94 5.41 -10.88
N ARG A 111 1.96 4.67 -10.49
CA ARG A 111 3.21 5.24 -9.95
C ARG A 111 3.91 6.10 -11.01
N THR A 112 4.10 5.54 -12.20
CA THR A 112 4.67 6.28 -13.35
C THR A 112 3.77 7.45 -13.74
N PHE A 113 2.45 7.23 -13.77
CA PHE A 113 1.51 8.29 -14.09
C PHE A 113 1.62 9.47 -13.12
N VAL A 114 1.66 9.22 -11.81
CA VAL A 114 1.71 10.29 -10.81
C VAL A 114 3.06 11.02 -10.83
N GLU A 115 4.15 10.34 -11.13
CA GLU A 115 5.47 10.96 -11.31
C GLU A 115 5.48 11.92 -12.49
N VAL A 116 4.97 11.49 -13.64
CA VAL A 116 4.85 12.34 -14.84
C VAL A 116 3.93 13.52 -14.57
N LEU A 117 2.75 13.29 -13.98
CA LEU A 117 1.81 14.33 -13.61
C LEU A 117 2.45 15.37 -12.69
N SER A 118 3.12 14.91 -11.64
CA SER A 118 3.78 15.79 -10.65
C SER A 118 4.90 16.61 -11.29
N SER A 119 5.64 16.04 -12.23
CA SER A 119 6.70 16.74 -12.96
C SER A 119 6.14 17.83 -13.87
N ILE A 120 5.06 17.55 -14.61
CA ILE A 120 4.43 18.51 -15.53
C ILE A 120 3.79 19.67 -14.77
N GLU A 121 2.99 19.34 -13.75
CA GLU A 121 2.23 20.32 -12.97
C GLU A 121 3.06 20.97 -11.85
N LYS A 122 4.31 20.55 -11.66
CA LYS A 122 5.23 21.00 -10.59
C LYS A 122 4.64 20.80 -9.19
N ILE A 123 3.97 19.68 -9.00
CA ILE A 123 3.36 19.27 -7.74
C ILE A 123 4.40 18.49 -6.93
N LYS A 124 4.45 18.72 -5.62
CA LYS A 124 5.29 17.93 -4.72
C LYS A 124 4.76 16.50 -4.62
N LEU A 125 5.59 15.52 -4.98
CA LEU A 125 5.26 14.10 -4.85
C LEU A 125 5.93 13.50 -3.62
N ILE A 126 5.17 12.77 -2.83
CA ILE A 126 5.64 11.99 -1.68
C ILE A 126 5.30 10.52 -1.94
N LEU A 127 6.31 9.67 -1.91
CA LEU A 127 6.15 8.21 -1.96
C LEU A 127 6.17 7.69 -0.53
N GLY A 128 5.11 7.01 -0.12
CA GLY A 128 4.96 6.48 1.23
C GLY A 128 4.67 4.99 1.24
N ASP A 129 5.39 4.27 2.10
CA ASP A 129 5.12 2.86 2.38
C ASP A 129 5.71 2.46 3.74
N THR A 130 5.39 1.27 4.18
CA THR A 130 6.08 0.59 5.29
C THR A 130 7.43 0.05 4.81
N ILE A 131 7.45 -0.52 3.61
CA ILE A 131 8.65 -1.00 2.92
C ILE A 131 8.53 -0.51 1.47
N LEU A 132 9.42 0.39 1.08
CA LEU A 132 9.49 0.89 -0.30
C LEU A 132 9.98 -0.20 -1.25
N ARG A 133 9.63 -0.09 -2.53
CA ARG A 133 10.13 -1.00 -3.57
C ARG A 133 11.64 -0.88 -3.73
N PRO A 134 12.32 -1.95 -4.15
CA PRO A 134 13.76 -1.90 -4.46
C PRO A 134 14.12 -0.82 -5.47
N GLU A 135 13.27 -0.57 -6.49
CA GLU A 135 13.48 0.48 -7.48
C GLU A 135 13.47 1.87 -6.86
N THR A 136 12.58 2.12 -5.91
CA THR A 136 12.49 3.40 -5.21
C THR A 136 13.68 3.60 -4.27
N LEU A 137 14.11 2.55 -3.58
CA LEU A 137 15.32 2.57 -2.75
C LEU A 137 16.58 2.83 -3.59
N TYR A 138 16.72 2.14 -4.72
CA TYR A 138 17.82 2.36 -5.64
C TYR A 138 17.89 3.81 -6.14
N ARG A 139 16.75 4.39 -6.52
CA ARG A 139 16.68 5.80 -6.97
C ARG A 139 17.05 6.79 -5.86
N ASN A 140 16.70 6.45 -4.61
CA ASN A 140 17.13 7.25 -3.46
C ASN A 140 18.67 7.19 -3.30
N GLU A 141 19.27 6.01 -3.42
CA GLU A 141 20.74 5.84 -3.38
C GLU A 141 21.45 6.60 -4.52
N GLN A 142 20.80 6.73 -5.69
CA GLN A 142 21.32 7.54 -6.80
C GLN A 142 21.12 9.06 -6.60
N GLY A 143 20.45 9.48 -5.53
CA GLY A 143 20.16 10.89 -5.27
C GLY A 143 19.05 11.50 -6.11
N GLU A 144 18.22 10.67 -6.78
CA GLU A 144 17.06 11.14 -7.53
C GLU A 144 15.87 11.48 -6.62
N LEU A 145 15.82 10.91 -5.44
CA LEU A 145 14.77 11.10 -4.46
C LEU A 145 15.40 11.60 -3.14
N GLU A 146 14.68 12.48 -2.47
CA GLU A 146 15.05 12.98 -1.15
C GLU A 146 14.35 12.16 -0.06
N GLU A 147 15.11 11.66 0.90
CA GLU A 147 14.56 10.94 2.03
C GLU A 147 14.01 11.91 3.07
N VAL A 148 12.72 11.77 3.38
CA VAL A 148 12.04 12.63 4.36
C VAL A 148 12.22 12.13 5.79
N SER A 149 12.29 10.82 5.97
CA SER A 149 12.54 10.18 7.27
C SER A 149 13.30 8.88 7.06
N SER A 150 14.42 8.75 7.74
CA SER A 150 15.18 7.49 7.70
C SER A 150 14.29 6.31 8.01
N PRO A 151 14.26 5.28 7.17
CA PRO A 151 13.53 4.07 7.48
C PRO A 151 14.13 3.49 8.76
N LEU A 152 13.39 3.61 9.85
CA LEU A 152 13.69 2.85 11.04
C LEU A 152 13.40 1.39 10.71
N PHE A 153 14.34 0.73 10.07
CA PHE A 153 14.32 -0.72 9.95
C PHE A 153 14.35 -1.28 11.37
N ARG A 154 13.18 -1.63 11.87
CA ARG A 154 13.12 -2.60 12.93
C ARG A 154 13.49 -3.93 12.27
N LEU A 155 14.77 -4.22 12.26
CA LEU A 155 15.22 -5.58 12.00
C LEU A 155 14.43 -6.46 12.98
N PRO A 156 13.69 -7.47 12.50
CA PRO A 156 13.08 -8.41 13.40
C PRO A 156 14.20 -8.98 14.26
N GLN A 157 14.16 -8.73 15.54
CA GLN A 157 15.04 -9.39 16.51
C GLN A 157 14.48 -10.78 16.76
N ALA A 158 14.49 -11.61 15.72
CA ALA A 158 14.24 -13.02 15.90
C ALA A 158 15.46 -13.61 16.62
N GLU A 159 15.25 -14.19 17.78
CA GLU A 159 16.31 -14.90 18.50
C GLU A 159 16.89 -16.04 17.66
N ARG A 160 16.09 -16.57 16.75
CA ARG A 160 16.48 -17.68 15.88
C ARG A 160 15.73 -17.62 14.54
N GLU A 161 16.48 -17.72 13.44
CA GLU A 161 15.95 -17.91 12.09
C GLU A 161 16.31 -19.30 11.60
N ILE A 162 15.34 -20.01 11.04
CA ILE A 162 15.53 -21.36 10.50
C ILE A 162 15.02 -21.37 9.06
N ILE A 163 15.91 -21.67 8.14
CA ILE A 163 15.58 -21.91 6.72
C ILE A 163 15.45 -23.41 6.52
N ILE A 164 14.30 -23.87 6.03
CA ILE A 164 14.00 -25.29 5.82
C ILE A 164 13.86 -25.54 4.32
N ASP A 165 14.68 -26.42 3.76
CA ASP A 165 14.52 -26.86 2.37
C ASP A 165 13.45 -27.97 2.29
N MET A 166 12.27 -27.61 1.83
CA MET A 166 11.14 -28.52 1.68
C MET A 166 11.37 -29.65 0.66
N ARG A 167 12.40 -29.55 -0.18
CA ARG A 167 12.76 -30.61 -1.15
C ARG A 167 13.44 -31.80 -0.48
N GLU A 168 13.98 -31.62 0.70
CA GLU A 168 14.65 -32.66 1.48
C GLU A 168 13.69 -33.38 2.44
N GLU A 169 12.46 -32.90 2.58
CA GLU A 169 11.44 -33.53 3.43
C GLU A 169 11.06 -34.92 2.90
N THR A 170 11.20 -35.89 3.77
CA THR A 170 10.83 -37.30 3.50
C THR A 170 9.86 -37.81 4.56
N ASP A 171 9.07 -38.83 4.22
CA ASP A 171 8.23 -39.50 5.20
C ASP A 171 9.07 -40.46 6.09
N GLU A 172 8.42 -41.11 7.06
CA GLU A 172 9.05 -42.08 7.96
C GLU A 172 9.69 -43.28 7.22
N LYS A 173 9.36 -43.46 5.93
CA LYS A 173 9.89 -44.51 5.06
C LYS A 173 10.98 -43.96 4.12
N GLY A 174 11.38 -42.69 4.26
CA GLY A 174 12.38 -42.06 3.40
C GLY A 174 11.88 -41.72 1.99
N LEU A 175 10.57 -41.77 1.73
CA LEU A 175 9.98 -41.42 0.45
C LEU A 175 9.61 -39.93 0.44
N LYS A 176 9.89 -39.22 -0.66
CA LYS A 176 9.48 -37.82 -0.84
C LYS A 176 7.97 -37.70 -0.81
N LYS A 177 7.44 -37.01 0.19
CA LYS A 177 6.02 -36.75 0.33
C LYS A 177 5.75 -35.30 0.21
N PHE A 178 4.78 -34.92 -0.62
CA PHE A 178 4.30 -33.55 -0.64
C PHE A 178 3.67 -33.21 0.72
N SER A 179 4.23 -32.22 1.39
CA SER A 179 3.67 -31.67 2.61
C SER A 179 3.63 -30.15 2.51
N VAL A 180 2.56 -29.53 2.99
CA VAL A 180 2.43 -28.07 3.04
C VAL A 180 3.32 -27.48 4.14
N LEU A 181 3.53 -28.23 5.21
CA LEU A 181 4.35 -27.85 6.34
C LEU A 181 5.45 -28.89 6.55
N SER A 182 6.66 -28.44 6.81
CA SER A 182 7.75 -29.33 7.19
C SER A 182 7.49 -30.00 8.54
N SER A 183 8.18 -31.10 8.79
CA SER A 183 8.19 -31.76 10.09
C SER A 183 8.64 -30.81 11.20
N THR A 184 9.68 -30.04 10.96
CA THR A 184 10.20 -29.01 11.88
C THR A 184 9.16 -27.92 12.16
N THR A 185 8.48 -27.42 11.12
CA THR A 185 7.44 -26.40 11.31
C THR A 185 6.28 -26.92 12.16
N ARG A 186 5.87 -28.19 11.96
CA ARG A 186 4.82 -28.80 12.78
C ARG A 186 5.23 -28.89 14.24
N GLN A 187 6.45 -29.35 14.52
CA GLN A 187 6.98 -29.41 15.87
C GLN A 187 7.02 -28.03 16.55
N MET A 188 7.41 -26.99 15.81
CA MET A 188 7.38 -25.61 16.34
C MET A 188 5.96 -25.15 16.67
N ILE A 189 4.98 -25.49 15.82
CA ILE A 189 3.57 -25.17 16.07
C ILE A 189 3.06 -25.92 17.31
N GLU A 190 3.33 -27.20 17.43
CA GLU A 190 2.95 -28.01 18.59
C GLU A 190 3.59 -27.50 19.89
N TYR A 191 4.87 -27.13 19.82
CA TYR A 191 5.57 -26.52 20.94
C TYR A 191 4.90 -25.22 21.37
N ALA A 192 4.65 -24.31 20.44
CA ALA A 192 4.04 -23.01 20.75
C ALA A 192 2.62 -23.17 21.33
N ILE A 193 1.82 -24.10 20.80
CA ILE A 193 0.49 -24.42 21.35
C ILE A 193 0.61 -24.93 22.79
N SER A 194 1.54 -25.86 23.04
CA SER A 194 1.72 -26.43 24.38
C SER A 194 2.20 -25.43 25.42
N HIS A 195 2.88 -24.34 24.99
CA HIS A 195 3.37 -23.26 25.85
C HIS A 195 2.45 -22.02 25.85
N ASN A 196 1.27 -22.11 25.23
CA ASN A 196 0.31 -21.02 25.09
C ASN A 196 0.91 -19.75 24.45
N GLU A 197 1.79 -19.94 23.45
CA GLU A 197 2.42 -18.89 22.66
C GLU A 197 1.58 -18.56 21.42
N SER A 198 1.70 -17.33 20.94
CA SER A 198 1.02 -16.88 19.73
C SER A 198 1.83 -17.27 18.48
N ILE A 199 1.14 -17.76 17.46
CA ILE A 199 1.74 -18.18 16.18
C ILE A 199 1.20 -17.30 15.07
N PHE A 200 2.08 -16.79 14.21
CA PHE A 200 1.70 -16.13 12.97
C PHE A 200 2.19 -16.95 11.78
N LEU A 201 1.26 -17.44 10.96
CA LEU A 201 1.55 -18.19 9.74
C LEU A 201 1.30 -17.31 8.53
N PHE A 202 2.33 -17.08 7.74
CA PHE A 202 2.23 -16.31 6.50
C PHE A 202 2.37 -17.22 5.29
N SER A 203 1.43 -17.15 4.35
CA SER A 203 1.48 -17.83 3.08
C SER A 203 1.45 -16.84 1.92
N ILE A 204 2.42 -16.92 1.02
CA ILE A 204 2.52 -16.05 -0.15
C ILE A 204 1.38 -16.34 -1.16
N ARG A 205 0.84 -17.57 -1.15
CA ARG A 205 -0.18 -18.01 -2.12
C ARG A 205 -1.45 -18.44 -1.42
N LYS A 206 -2.59 -18.13 -2.02
CA LYS A 206 -3.88 -18.65 -1.59
C LYS A 206 -4.06 -20.07 -2.12
N GLY A 207 -4.59 -20.96 -1.27
CA GLY A 207 -4.88 -22.34 -1.62
C GLY A 207 -3.71 -23.31 -1.40
N LEU A 208 -4.01 -24.58 -1.46
CA LEU A 208 -3.05 -25.68 -1.21
C LEU A 208 -2.09 -25.89 -2.39
N ALA A 209 -2.49 -25.51 -3.60
CA ALA A 209 -1.67 -25.60 -4.79
C ALA A 209 -2.00 -24.48 -5.78
N PRO A 210 -1.01 -23.97 -6.53
CA PRO A 210 -1.24 -22.93 -7.56
C PRO A 210 -1.98 -23.51 -8.78
N VAL A 211 -1.90 -24.81 -8.97
CA VAL A 211 -2.56 -25.55 -10.07
C VAL A 211 -3.08 -26.86 -9.51
N THR A 212 -4.33 -27.17 -9.77
CA THR A 212 -4.90 -28.50 -9.52
C THR A 212 -4.81 -29.30 -10.81
N VAL A 213 -4.05 -30.39 -10.79
CA VAL A 213 -3.94 -31.33 -11.91
C VAL A 213 -4.82 -32.54 -11.63
N CYS A 214 -5.68 -32.87 -12.59
CA CYS A 214 -6.46 -34.09 -12.53
C CYS A 214 -5.51 -35.31 -12.63
N HIS A 215 -5.72 -36.31 -11.80
CA HIS A 215 -4.90 -37.51 -11.83
C HIS A 215 -5.27 -38.46 -12.97
N ASP A 216 -6.49 -38.36 -13.49
CA ASP A 216 -7.07 -39.29 -14.46
C ASP A 216 -7.04 -38.74 -15.91
N CYS A 217 -6.65 -37.53 -16.13
CA CYS A 217 -6.48 -36.93 -17.44
C CYS A 217 -5.25 -35.99 -17.51
#